data_e871311af0521f0260f7bb3ee9e704d3
#
_entry.id   e871311af0521f0260f7bb3ee9e704d3
#
_cell.length_a   1.000
_cell.length_b   1.000
_cell.length_c   1.000
_cell.angle_alpha   90.00
_cell.angle_beta   90.00
_cell.angle_gamma   90.00
#
_symmetry.space_group_name_H-M   'P 1'
#
loop_
_entity.id
_entity.type
_entity.pdbx_description
1 polymer ?
#
loop_
_entity_poly.entity_id
_entity_poly.type
_entity_poly.pdbx_seq_one_letter_code
_entity_poly.pdbx_strand_id
1 'polypeptide(L)'
;MLTVRLRIRRFFMPITQFSKDYHEKMFPGYKSDFLRTDPEFIERFDNFAFDEVINQEGQGLPDETRWMAILATLIGCQGIDEYEKLLGAAMDFGLEPVKIKEIVYQAVAYLGIGRVFPFLKATNTVLEERGVKLPLEGQAMTTTENRREMGTQAQVDIFGEGMRDFWKSGPEESKHINYWLADNCFGDYYTRTGLSYAEREMTTFCFLAAQGGCEPQLTSHAAGNIKVGNDKAFLIRVISQCLPYIGYPRSLNALACVNKAAESEAK
;
A
#
# COMPACT_ATOMS: atom_id res chain seq x y z
N MET A 1 -30.60 -46.57 -22.21
CA MET A 1 -29.99 -45.54 -21.39
C MET A 1 -29.25 -44.54 -22.29
N LEU A 2 -29.89 -43.44 -22.63
CA LEU A 2 -29.25 -42.36 -23.40
C LEU A 2 -28.40 -41.50 -22.45
N THR A 3 -27.08 -41.58 -22.58
CA THR A 3 -26.15 -40.73 -21.86
C THR A 3 -26.13 -39.37 -22.52
N VAL A 4 -26.88 -38.40 -21.99
CA VAL A 4 -26.83 -37.00 -22.42
C VAL A 4 -25.48 -36.45 -21.96
N ARG A 5 -24.51 -36.41 -22.86
CA ARG A 5 -23.29 -35.59 -22.66
C ARG A 5 -23.65 -34.14 -22.77
N LEU A 6 -23.87 -33.46 -21.64
CA LEU A 6 -23.89 -32.02 -21.56
C LEU A 6 -22.54 -31.51 -22.09
N ARG A 7 -22.51 -31.00 -23.32
CA ARG A 7 -21.40 -30.16 -23.80
C ARG A 7 -21.49 -28.84 -23.04
N ILE A 8 -20.78 -28.72 -21.94
CA ILE A 8 -20.53 -27.43 -21.29
C ILE A 8 -19.78 -26.58 -22.35
N ARG A 9 -20.48 -25.61 -22.95
CA ARG A 9 -19.80 -24.57 -23.75
C ARG A 9 -18.90 -23.82 -22.79
N ARG A 10 -17.61 -24.04 -22.83
CA ARG A 10 -16.62 -23.18 -22.17
C ARG A 10 -16.69 -21.84 -22.88
N PHE A 11 -17.17 -20.81 -22.19
CA PHE A 11 -16.99 -19.42 -22.60
C PHE A 11 -15.53 -19.09 -22.31
N PHE A 12 -14.71 -19.10 -23.33
CA PHE A 12 -13.29 -18.82 -23.24
C PHE A 12 -13.10 -17.29 -23.26
N MET A 13 -12.46 -16.72 -22.26
CA MET A 13 -12.02 -15.34 -22.23
C MET A 13 -10.48 -15.36 -22.22
N PRO A 14 -9.83 -15.32 -23.41
CA PRO A 14 -8.38 -15.47 -23.45
C PRO A 14 -7.69 -14.30 -22.75
N ILE A 15 -6.53 -14.57 -22.13
CA ILE A 15 -5.67 -13.51 -21.59
C ILE A 15 -5.31 -12.56 -22.76
N THR A 16 -5.51 -11.25 -22.54
CA THR A 16 -5.22 -10.22 -23.55
C THR A 16 -3.72 -10.18 -23.86
N GLN A 17 -3.36 -9.63 -25.01
CA GLN A 17 -1.95 -9.50 -25.36
C GLN A 17 -1.24 -8.55 -24.39
N PHE A 18 -1.88 -7.44 -24.00
CA PHE A 18 -1.33 -6.51 -23.02
C PHE A 18 -1.05 -7.20 -21.67
N SER A 19 -2.01 -7.96 -21.13
CA SER A 19 -1.83 -8.69 -19.87
C SER A 19 -0.68 -9.71 -19.95
N LYS A 20 -0.52 -10.41 -21.08
CA LYS A 20 0.62 -11.32 -21.30
C LYS A 20 1.96 -10.59 -21.31
N ASP A 21 2.04 -9.48 -22.04
CA ASP A 21 3.26 -8.69 -22.16
C ASP A 21 3.62 -8.06 -20.78
N TYR A 22 2.60 -7.63 -20.03
CA TYR A 22 2.78 -7.10 -18.70
C TYR A 22 3.25 -8.18 -17.69
N HIS A 23 2.64 -9.38 -17.76
CA HIS A 23 3.06 -10.52 -16.96
C HIS A 23 4.50 -10.96 -17.30
N GLU A 24 4.87 -11.00 -18.59
CA GLU A 24 6.25 -11.31 -19.00
C GLU A 24 7.26 -10.27 -18.48
N LYS A 25 6.87 -8.98 -18.40
CA LYS A 25 7.70 -7.93 -17.81
C LYS A 25 7.86 -8.13 -16.30
N MET A 26 6.80 -8.57 -15.58
CA MET A 26 6.85 -8.85 -14.14
C MET A 26 7.65 -10.11 -13.81
N PHE A 27 7.50 -11.15 -14.62
CA PHE A 27 8.00 -12.50 -14.36
C PHE A 27 8.60 -13.12 -15.63
N PRO A 28 9.76 -12.67 -16.08
CA PRO A 28 10.35 -13.13 -17.34
C PRO A 28 10.48 -14.66 -17.41
N GLY A 29 9.85 -15.27 -18.41
CA GLY A 29 9.88 -16.70 -18.65
C GLY A 29 9.10 -17.58 -17.65
N TYR A 30 8.49 -16.97 -16.63
CA TYR A 30 7.68 -17.73 -15.66
C TYR A 30 6.28 -18.01 -16.21
N LYS A 31 5.80 -19.23 -15.97
CA LYS A 31 4.41 -19.62 -16.25
C LYS A 31 3.79 -20.20 -14.98
N SER A 32 2.69 -19.61 -14.56
CA SER A 32 1.97 -20.09 -13.39
C SER A 32 1.42 -21.51 -13.59
N ASP A 33 1.63 -22.37 -12.61
CA ASP A 33 1.00 -23.72 -12.56
C ASP A 33 -0.53 -23.61 -12.55
N PHE A 34 -1.09 -22.52 -12.07
CA PHE A 34 -2.53 -22.27 -12.07
C PHE A 34 -3.12 -22.15 -13.48
N LEU A 35 -2.32 -21.83 -14.50
CA LEU A 35 -2.79 -21.92 -15.90
C LEU A 35 -3.20 -23.35 -16.28
N ARG A 36 -2.67 -24.36 -15.60
CA ARG A 36 -3.02 -25.78 -15.79
C ARG A 36 -4.18 -26.22 -14.90
N THR A 37 -4.22 -25.76 -13.65
CA THR A 37 -5.21 -26.19 -12.64
C THR A 37 -6.46 -25.33 -12.64
N ASP A 38 -6.31 -24.01 -12.82
CA ASP A 38 -7.36 -22.99 -12.67
C ASP A 38 -7.35 -21.96 -13.81
N PRO A 39 -7.34 -22.39 -15.11
CA PRO A 39 -7.13 -21.50 -16.25
C PRO A 39 -8.15 -20.37 -16.34
N GLU A 40 -9.44 -20.64 -16.11
CA GLU A 40 -10.49 -19.62 -16.18
C GLU A 40 -10.33 -18.54 -15.09
N PHE A 41 -9.85 -18.91 -13.91
CA PHE A 41 -9.59 -17.96 -12.84
C PHE A 41 -8.43 -17.04 -13.21
N ILE A 42 -7.31 -17.59 -13.66
CA ILE A 42 -6.12 -16.82 -14.05
C ILE A 42 -6.43 -15.89 -15.23
N GLU A 43 -7.15 -16.38 -16.26
CA GLU A 43 -7.56 -15.54 -17.40
C GLU A 43 -8.35 -14.32 -16.95
N ARG A 44 -9.27 -14.47 -16.01
CA ARG A 44 -10.08 -13.36 -15.49
C ARG A 44 -9.28 -12.43 -14.60
N PHE A 45 -8.47 -12.98 -13.70
CA PHE A 45 -7.67 -12.18 -12.76
C PHE A 45 -6.60 -11.37 -13.51
N ASP A 46 -5.86 -12.01 -14.39
CA ASP A 46 -4.78 -11.35 -15.13
C ASP A 46 -5.33 -10.26 -16.06
N ASN A 47 -6.43 -10.52 -16.79
CA ASN A 47 -7.07 -9.49 -17.61
C ASN A 47 -7.53 -8.31 -16.77
N PHE A 48 -8.13 -8.55 -15.62
CA PHE A 48 -8.61 -7.48 -14.75
C PHE A 48 -7.44 -6.70 -14.10
N ALA A 49 -6.51 -7.39 -13.44
CA ALA A 49 -5.45 -6.76 -12.66
C ALA A 49 -4.34 -6.15 -13.54
N PHE A 50 -4.01 -6.80 -14.66
CA PHE A 50 -2.85 -6.46 -15.48
C PHE A 50 -3.19 -5.83 -16.84
N ASP A 51 -4.49 -5.60 -17.12
CA ASP A 51 -4.92 -4.88 -18.32
C ASP A 51 -6.02 -3.86 -17.97
N GLU A 52 -7.23 -4.29 -17.59
CA GLU A 52 -8.38 -3.40 -17.38
C GLU A 52 -8.11 -2.30 -16.35
N VAL A 53 -7.56 -2.66 -15.19
CA VAL A 53 -7.24 -1.72 -14.11
C VAL A 53 -6.11 -0.77 -14.50
N ILE A 54 -5.07 -1.26 -15.17
CA ILE A 54 -3.91 -0.46 -15.56
C ILE A 54 -4.28 0.54 -16.66
N ASN A 55 -5.07 0.08 -17.63
CA ASN A 55 -5.42 0.86 -18.83
C ASN A 55 -6.73 1.63 -18.69
N GLN A 56 -7.41 1.58 -17.54
CA GLN A 56 -8.61 2.38 -17.33
C GLN A 56 -8.31 3.86 -17.58
N GLU A 57 -9.03 4.47 -18.48
CA GLU A 57 -8.83 5.88 -18.86
C GLU A 57 -8.86 6.80 -17.62
N GLY A 58 -7.85 7.66 -17.49
CA GLY A 58 -7.71 8.59 -16.37
C GLY A 58 -7.32 7.95 -15.02
N GLN A 59 -7.13 6.62 -14.96
CA GLN A 59 -6.80 5.92 -13.71
C GLN A 59 -5.35 5.41 -13.63
N GLY A 60 -4.51 5.69 -14.62
CA GLY A 60 -3.09 5.32 -14.59
C GLY A 60 -2.30 6.03 -13.49
N LEU A 61 -1.33 5.31 -12.94
CA LEU A 61 -0.30 5.82 -12.03
C LEU A 61 1.08 5.54 -12.61
N PRO A 62 2.10 6.36 -12.27
CA PRO A 62 3.49 5.98 -12.52
C PRO A 62 3.81 4.61 -11.89
N ASP A 63 4.61 3.80 -12.56
CA ASP A 63 4.93 2.44 -12.11
C ASP A 63 5.43 2.41 -10.66
N GLU A 64 6.35 3.30 -10.29
CA GLU A 64 6.87 3.39 -8.92
C GLU A 64 5.75 3.63 -7.89
N THR A 65 4.89 4.61 -8.13
CA THR A 65 3.74 4.93 -7.24
C THR A 65 2.78 3.75 -7.14
N ARG A 66 2.47 3.13 -8.29
CA ARG A 66 1.60 1.96 -8.35
C ARG A 66 2.15 0.79 -7.52
N TRP A 67 3.44 0.48 -7.67
CA TRP A 67 4.06 -0.60 -6.93
C TRP A 67 4.18 -0.33 -5.43
N MET A 68 4.48 0.91 -5.05
CA MET A 68 4.43 1.33 -3.63
C MET A 68 3.04 1.09 -3.03
N ALA A 69 1.97 1.50 -3.72
CA ALA A 69 0.60 1.32 -3.28
C ALA A 69 0.22 -0.16 -3.16
N ILE A 70 0.58 -0.99 -4.15
CA ILE A 70 0.29 -2.43 -4.14
C ILE A 70 1.04 -3.13 -2.98
N LEU A 71 2.34 -2.89 -2.81
CA LEU A 71 3.10 -3.51 -1.72
C LEU A 71 2.56 -3.09 -0.34
N ALA A 72 2.26 -1.80 -0.14
CA ALA A 72 1.63 -1.33 1.09
C ALA A 72 0.27 -2.01 1.33
N THR A 73 -0.55 -2.14 0.29
CA THR A 73 -1.84 -2.82 0.34
C THR A 73 -1.69 -4.28 0.76
N LEU A 74 -0.75 -5.01 0.17
CA LEU A 74 -0.49 -6.41 0.52
C LEU A 74 -0.04 -6.58 1.96
N ILE A 75 0.78 -5.66 2.48
CA ILE A 75 1.12 -5.65 3.92
C ILE A 75 -0.15 -5.43 4.75
N GLY A 76 -1.00 -4.49 4.38
CA GLY A 76 -2.24 -4.17 5.10
C GLY A 76 -3.24 -5.32 5.16
N CYS A 77 -3.42 -6.08 4.07
CA CYS A 77 -4.32 -7.25 4.02
C CYS A 77 -3.64 -8.57 4.42
N GLN A 78 -2.38 -8.56 4.82
CA GLN A 78 -1.59 -9.74 5.21
C GLN A 78 -1.37 -10.74 4.07
N GLY A 79 -1.27 -10.26 2.84
CA GLY A 79 -1.04 -11.05 1.63
C GLY A 79 0.44 -11.38 1.41
N ILE A 80 1.06 -12.14 2.32
CA ILE A 80 2.52 -12.37 2.32
C ILE A 80 3.00 -13.11 1.08
N ASP A 81 2.30 -14.16 0.64
CA ASP A 81 2.71 -14.97 -0.51
C ASP A 81 2.72 -14.15 -1.81
N GLU A 82 1.72 -13.29 -1.99
CA GLU A 82 1.65 -12.40 -3.14
C GLU A 82 2.66 -11.25 -3.02
N TYR A 83 2.89 -10.75 -1.81
CA TYR A 83 3.92 -9.74 -1.55
C TYR A 83 5.31 -10.23 -1.97
N GLU A 84 5.71 -11.44 -1.59
CA GLU A 84 7.01 -12.02 -1.97
C GLU A 84 7.18 -12.10 -3.48
N LYS A 85 6.15 -12.54 -4.20
CA LYS A 85 6.17 -12.63 -5.66
C LYS A 85 6.29 -11.25 -6.31
N LEU A 86 5.45 -10.30 -5.88
CA LEU A 86 5.36 -8.98 -6.51
C LEU A 86 6.50 -8.04 -6.10
N LEU A 87 7.19 -8.30 -4.99
CA LEU A 87 8.32 -7.50 -4.57
C LEU A 87 9.45 -7.50 -5.60
N GLY A 88 9.76 -8.68 -6.15
CA GLY A 88 10.73 -8.79 -7.23
C GLY A 88 10.32 -8.00 -8.47
N ALA A 89 9.07 -8.12 -8.88
CA ALA A 89 8.53 -7.35 -10.00
C ALA A 89 8.60 -5.83 -9.74
N ALA A 90 8.23 -5.38 -8.53
CA ALA A 90 8.33 -3.96 -8.18
C ALA A 90 9.76 -3.39 -8.37
N MET A 91 10.78 -4.16 -8.03
CA MET A 91 12.19 -3.79 -8.26
C MET A 91 12.51 -3.72 -9.77
N ASP A 92 11.99 -4.65 -10.57
CA ASP A 92 12.19 -4.66 -12.03
C ASP A 92 11.48 -3.48 -12.72
N PHE A 93 10.46 -2.91 -12.08
CA PHE A 93 9.81 -1.65 -12.47
C PHE A 93 10.44 -0.41 -11.87
N GLY A 94 11.58 -0.53 -11.19
CA GLY A 94 12.41 0.58 -10.72
C GLY A 94 12.18 1.02 -9.27
N LEU A 95 11.37 0.30 -8.49
CA LEU A 95 11.19 0.63 -7.08
C LEU A 95 12.47 0.32 -6.28
N GLU A 96 13.04 1.35 -5.67
CA GLU A 96 14.33 1.25 -4.98
C GLU A 96 14.25 0.50 -3.64
N PRO A 97 15.28 -0.27 -3.26
CA PRO A 97 15.34 -1.01 -2.00
C PRO A 97 15.10 -0.15 -0.76
N VAL A 98 15.57 1.09 -0.75
CA VAL A 98 15.33 2.03 0.37
C VAL A 98 13.85 2.31 0.55
N LYS A 99 13.13 2.64 -0.53
CA LYS A 99 11.68 2.88 -0.48
C LYS A 99 10.90 1.65 -0.01
N ILE A 100 11.28 0.48 -0.50
CA ILE A 100 10.68 -0.81 -0.08
C ILE A 100 10.83 -0.99 1.43
N LYS A 101 12.04 -0.79 1.97
CA LYS A 101 12.29 -0.92 3.41
C LYS A 101 11.53 0.11 4.23
N GLU A 102 11.45 1.36 3.75
CA GLU A 102 10.71 2.42 4.44
C GLU A 102 9.19 2.14 4.49
N ILE A 103 8.60 1.55 3.44
CA ILE A 103 7.20 1.07 3.46
C ILE A 103 7.00 0.04 4.58
N VAL A 104 7.88 -0.97 4.67
CA VAL A 104 7.80 -2.01 5.69
C VAL A 104 7.98 -1.45 7.10
N TYR A 105 8.95 -0.55 7.30
CA TYR A 105 9.19 0.07 8.60
C TYR A 105 8.00 0.90 9.06
N GLN A 106 7.45 1.74 8.20
CA GLN A 106 6.30 2.57 8.52
C GLN A 106 5.05 1.74 8.86
N ALA A 107 4.86 0.59 8.21
CA ALA A 107 3.75 -0.31 8.49
C ALA A 107 3.67 -0.75 9.95
N VAL A 108 4.81 -0.78 10.68
CA VAL A 108 4.86 -1.17 12.10
C VAL A 108 3.99 -0.25 12.96
N ALA A 109 3.98 1.05 12.70
CA ALA A 109 3.19 2.01 13.46
C ALA A 109 1.66 1.83 13.28
N TYR A 110 1.23 1.28 12.15
CA TYR A 110 -0.19 1.14 11.79
C TYR A 110 -0.75 -0.28 11.97
N LEU A 111 0.08 -1.29 11.78
CA LEU A 111 -0.33 -2.68 11.77
C LEU A 111 0.24 -3.48 12.96
N GLY A 112 1.26 -2.94 13.61
CA GLY A 112 2.01 -3.60 14.68
C GLY A 112 3.00 -4.64 14.18
N ILE A 113 4.08 -4.85 14.95
CA ILE A 113 5.17 -5.76 14.57
C ILE A 113 4.70 -7.20 14.36
N GLY A 114 3.67 -7.65 15.08
CA GLY A 114 3.14 -8.99 14.94
C GLY A 114 2.62 -9.31 13.52
N ARG A 115 2.11 -8.30 12.82
CA ARG A 115 1.67 -8.44 11.42
C ARG A 115 2.77 -8.13 10.43
N VAL A 116 3.71 -7.23 10.75
CA VAL A 116 4.72 -6.72 9.81
C VAL A 116 5.97 -7.60 9.78
N PHE A 117 6.27 -8.33 10.84
CA PHE A 117 7.50 -9.12 10.92
C PHE A 117 7.71 -10.12 9.77
N PRO A 118 6.68 -10.87 9.29
CA PRO A 118 6.84 -11.75 8.12
C PRO A 118 7.28 -10.98 6.86
N PHE A 119 6.73 -9.79 6.63
CA PHE A 119 7.06 -8.95 5.47
C PHE A 119 8.49 -8.41 5.55
N LEU A 120 8.97 -8.07 6.75
CA LEU A 120 10.37 -7.67 6.93
C LEU A 120 11.33 -8.81 6.56
N LYS A 121 11.01 -10.05 6.95
CA LYS A 121 11.79 -11.24 6.58
C LYS A 121 11.78 -11.46 5.08
N ALA A 122 10.60 -11.50 4.47
CA ALA A 122 10.43 -11.68 3.03
C ALA A 122 11.19 -10.61 2.23
N THR A 123 11.09 -9.35 2.66
CA THR A 123 11.82 -8.24 2.05
C THR A 123 13.32 -8.47 2.08
N ASN A 124 13.88 -8.86 3.23
CA ASN A 124 15.31 -9.12 3.33
C ASN A 124 15.75 -10.26 2.41
N THR A 125 14.99 -11.37 2.41
CA THR A 125 15.28 -12.52 1.54
C THR A 125 15.32 -12.11 0.07
N VAL A 126 14.28 -11.45 -0.42
CA VAL A 126 14.20 -11.03 -1.84
C VAL A 126 15.32 -10.04 -2.19
N LEU A 127 15.62 -9.07 -1.31
CA LEU A 127 16.71 -8.12 -1.55
C LEU A 127 18.07 -8.83 -1.65
N GLU A 128 18.36 -9.76 -0.74
CA GLU A 128 19.63 -10.54 -0.75
C GLU A 128 19.72 -11.44 -1.99
N GLU A 129 18.64 -12.13 -2.37
CA GLU A 129 18.58 -12.94 -3.60
C GLU A 129 18.82 -12.13 -4.86
N ARG A 130 18.45 -10.84 -4.85
CA ARG A 130 18.71 -9.89 -5.93
C ARG A 130 20.07 -9.18 -5.82
N GLY A 131 20.93 -9.61 -4.90
CA GLY A 131 22.30 -9.10 -4.74
C GLY A 131 22.37 -7.75 -4.03
N VAL A 132 21.30 -7.28 -3.39
CA VAL A 132 21.31 -6.06 -2.58
C VAL A 132 22.03 -6.33 -1.27
N LYS A 133 23.09 -5.57 -1.00
CA LYS A 133 23.85 -5.71 0.25
C LYS A 133 23.09 -5.10 1.42
N LEU A 134 22.85 -5.88 2.46
CA LEU A 134 22.27 -5.43 3.73
C LEU A 134 23.34 -5.30 4.83
N PRO A 135 23.18 -4.39 5.82
CA PRO A 135 22.09 -3.41 5.91
C PRO A 135 22.21 -2.29 4.87
N LEU A 136 21.06 -1.70 4.50
CA LEU A 136 21.05 -0.45 3.73
C LEU A 136 21.51 0.71 4.61
N GLU A 137 21.90 1.82 3.98
CA GLU A 137 22.21 3.06 4.70
C GLU A 137 21.01 3.50 5.56
N GLY A 138 21.29 3.92 6.80
CA GLY A 138 20.27 4.34 7.76
C GLY A 138 19.58 5.63 7.32
N GLN A 139 18.27 5.69 7.46
CA GLN A 139 17.43 6.84 7.08
C GLN A 139 16.93 7.64 8.30
N ALA A 140 17.32 7.28 9.53
CA ALA A 140 16.86 7.95 10.74
C ALA A 140 17.43 9.37 10.85
N MET A 141 16.55 10.34 11.16
CA MET A 141 16.89 11.75 11.34
C MET A 141 16.69 12.23 12.78
N THR A 142 16.26 11.33 13.67
CA THR A 142 15.92 11.66 15.04
C THR A 142 16.72 10.83 16.04
N THR A 143 16.82 11.35 17.26
CA THR A 143 17.34 10.70 18.45
C THR A 143 16.26 10.64 19.52
N THR A 144 16.51 9.94 20.64
CA THR A 144 15.60 9.89 21.78
C THR A 144 15.27 11.27 22.36
N GLU A 145 16.15 12.23 22.20
CA GLU A 145 16.01 13.58 22.77
C GLU A 145 15.11 14.48 21.91
N ASN A 146 15.14 14.34 20.58
CA ASN A 146 14.46 15.27 19.67
C ASN A 146 13.27 14.66 18.91
N ARG A 147 13.06 13.34 18.93
CA ARG A 147 12.04 12.65 18.09
C ARG A 147 10.63 13.17 18.37
N ARG A 148 10.26 13.50 19.61
CA ARG A 148 8.94 14.05 19.93
C ARG A 148 8.71 15.42 19.28
N GLU A 149 9.69 16.31 19.34
CA GLU A 149 9.58 17.64 18.75
C GLU A 149 9.48 17.55 17.23
N MET A 150 10.36 16.77 16.61
CA MET A 150 10.35 16.54 15.16
C MET A 150 9.08 15.81 14.69
N GLY A 151 8.60 14.84 15.46
CA GLY A 151 7.36 14.14 15.15
C GLY A 151 6.12 15.03 15.29
N THR A 152 6.09 15.92 16.29
CA THR A 152 5.05 16.95 16.41
C THR A 152 5.07 17.88 15.20
N GLN A 153 6.25 18.30 14.74
CA GLN A 153 6.37 19.13 13.55
C GLN A 153 5.88 18.38 12.30
N ALA A 154 6.25 17.10 12.13
CA ALA A 154 5.73 16.28 11.03
C ALA A 154 4.20 16.16 11.04
N GLN A 155 3.58 16.01 12.23
CA GLN A 155 2.12 16.04 12.36
C GLN A 155 1.52 17.40 11.93
N VAL A 156 2.15 18.51 12.31
CA VAL A 156 1.72 19.85 11.91
C VAL A 156 1.85 20.04 10.39
N ASP A 157 2.97 19.63 9.81
CA ASP A 157 3.23 19.76 8.38
C ASP A 157 2.19 18.98 7.53
N ILE A 158 1.72 17.83 8.03
CA ILE A 158 0.77 16.97 7.32
C ILE A 158 -0.68 17.35 7.61
N PHE A 159 -1.04 17.56 8.89
CA PHE A 159 -2.44 17.71 9.30
C PHE A 159 -2.82 19.14 9.72
N GLY A 160 -1.82 20.02 9.89
CA GLY A 160 -2.02 21.44 10.25
C GLY A 160 -1.79 21.74 11.73
N GLU A 161 -1.81 23.04 12.07
CA GLU A 161 -1.46 23.57 13.39
C GLU A 161 -2.25 22.99 14.57
N GLY A 162 -3.46 22.48 14.33
CA GLY A 162 -4.25 21.80 15.37
C GLY A 162 -3.54 20.58 16.00
N MET A 163 -2.50 20.03 15.35
CA MET A 163 -1.73 18.90 15.88
C MET A 163 -0.62 19.31 16.85
N ARG A 164 -0.28 20.59 16.98
CA ARG A 164 0.89 21.04 17.76
C ARG A 164 0.87 20.60 19.22
N ASP A 165 -0.28 20.58 19.85
CA ASP A 165 -0.46 20.16 21.23
C ASP A 165 -1.25 18.86 21.39
N PHE A 166 -1.51 18.15 20.28
CA PHE A 166 -2.30 16.91 20.29
C PHE A 166 -1.68 15.83 21.20
N TRP A 167 -0.36 15.74 21.28
CA TRP A 167 0.35 14.80 22.15
C TRP A 167 0.07 14.99 23.66
N LYS A 168 -0.44 16.17 24.08
CA LYS A 168 -0.85 16.48 25.47
C LYS A 168 -2.32 16.13 25.73
N SER A 169 -3.08 15.84 24.68
CA SER A 169 -4.53 15.67 24.76
C SER A 169 -4.95 14.26 25.18
N GLY A 170 -6.23 14.12 25.50
CA GLY A 170 -6.84 12.86 25.92
C GLY A 170 -6.99 12.74 27.43
N PRO A 171 -7.71 11.69 27.88
CA PRO A 171 -7.86 11.38 29.31
C PRO A 171 -6.51 11.12 29.97
N GLU A 172 -6.38 11.47 31.26
CA GLU A 172 -5.11 11.37 32.00
C GLU A 172 -4.53 9.96 31.97
N GLU A 173 -5.39 8.94 32.06
CA GLU A 173 -5.02 7.53 32.05
C GLU A 173 -4.51 7.02 30.69
N SER A 174 -4.78 7.71 29.59
CA SER A 174 -4.44 7.27 28.22
C SER A 174 -3.64 8.29 27.41
N LYS A 175 -3.39 9.50 27.90
CA LYS A 175 -2.66 10.55 27.17
C LYS A 175 -1.27 10.13 26.71
N HIS A 176 -0.65 9.17 27.38
CA HIS A 176 0.64 8.62 26.97
C HIS A 176 0.60 7.97 25.57
N ILE A 177 -0.57 7.51 25.11
CA ILE A 177 -0.73 6.97 23.76
C ILE A 177 -0.59 8.10 22.72
N ASN A 178 -1.20 9.27 22.96
CA ASN A 178 -1.04 10.44 22.07
C ASN A 178 0.40 10.98 22.12
N TYR A 179 1.06 10.88 23.27
CA TYR A 179 2.48 11.20 23.39
C TYR A 179 3.32 10.26 22.49
N TRP A 180 3.10 8.94 22.58
CA TRP A 180 3.81 7.97 21.73
C TRP A 180 3.47 8.11 20.26
N LEU A 181 2.26 8.54 19.92
CA LEU A 181 1.91 8.82 18.54
C LEU A 181 2.82 9.91 17.94
N ALA A 182 3.05 11.00 18.66
CA ALA A 182 3.98 12.04 18.23
C ALA A 182 5.45 11.59 18.28
N ASP A 183 5.83 10.90 19.34
CA ASP A 183 7.21 10.51 19.65
C ASP A 183 7.68 9.34 18.75
N ASN A 184 6.94 8.23 18.75
CA ASN A 184 7.29 7.01 18.02
C ASN A 184 6.73 7.00 16.58
N CYS A 185 5.41 7.13 16.39
CA CYS A 185 4.83 7.01 15.06
C CYS A 185 5.36 8.10 14.12
N PHE A 186 5.26 9.37 14.51
CA PHE A 186 5.71 10.47 13.67
C PHE A 186 7.21 10.75 13.85
N GLY A 187 7.73 10.69 15.07
CA GLY A 187 9.13 10.97 15.35
C GLY A 187 10.11 9.92 14.83
N ASP A 188 9.81 8.63 14.98
CA ASP A 188 10.71 7.57 14.54
C ASP A 188 10.49 7.13 13.09
N TYR A 189 9.26 7.23 12.55
CA TYR A 189 8.97 6.74 11.19
C TYR A 189 8.76 7.84 10.17
N TYR A 190 7.99 8.91 10.45
CA TYR A 190 7.70 9.95 9.45
C TYR A 190 8.85 10.90 9.17
N THR A 191 9.73 11.12 10.16
CA THR A 191 10.91 11.99 10.00
C THR A 191 12.06 11.35 9.22
N ARG A 192 11.99 10.04 8.94
CA ARG A 192 13.02 9.32 8.20
C ARG A 192 13.08 9.81 6.75
N THR A 193 14.28 9.82 6.17
CA THR A 193 14.47 10.01 4.74
C THR A 193 14.00 8.78 3.94
N GLY A 194 14.16 8.78 2.63
CA GLY A 194 13.77 7.66 1.74
C GLY A 194 12.36 7.73 1.21
N LEU A 195 11.38 8.32 1.95
CA LEU A 195 10.03 8.64 1.46
C LEU A 195 9.68 10.09 1.83
N SER A 196 9.04 10.79 0.90
CA SER A 196 8.40 12.10 1.15
C SER A 196 7.13 11.94 1.99
N TYR A 197 6.61 13.02 2.57
CA TYR A 197 5.32 12.99 3.28
C TYR A 197 4.15 12.54 2.38
N ALA A 198 4.17 12.91 1.11
CA ALA A 198 3.15 12.46 0.16
C ALA A 198 3.19 10.94 -0.05
N GLU A 199 4.38 10.37 -0.19
CA GLU A 199 4.55 8.91 -0.30
C GLU A 199 4.20 8.19 1.00
N ARG A 200 4.56 8.75 2.16
CA ARG A 200 4.21 8.20 3.49
C ARG A 200 2.71 8.20 3.72
N GLU A 201 2.03 9.30 3.40
CA GLU A 201 0.58 9.38 3.54
C GLU A 201 -0.15 8.43 2.57
N MET A 202 0.33 8.30 1.33
CA MET A 202 -0.21 7.33 0.37
C MET A 202 -0.06 5.89 0.88
N THR A 203 1.12 5.50 1.36
CA THR A 203 1.35 4.13 1.86
C THR A 203 0.56 3.86 3.14
N THR A 204 0.45 4.83 4.04
CA THR A 204 -0.42 4.74 5.23
C THR A 204 -1.88 4.56 4.84
N PHE A 205 -2.37 5.35 3.88
CA PHE A 205 -3.72 5.20 3.35
C PHE A 205 -3.96 3.77 2.83
N CYS A 206 -3.00 3.19 2.09
CA CYS A 206 -3.08 1.82 1.59
C CYS A 206 -3.12 0.78 2.73
N PHE A 207 -2.30 0.92 3.78
CA PHE A 207 -2.35 0.04 4.96
C PHE A 207 -3.73 0.03 5.60
N LEU A 208 -4.29 1.22 5.85
CA LEU A 208 -5.57 1.38 6.53
C LEU A 208 -6.74 0.89 5.68
N ALA A 209 -6.76 1.21 4.38
CA ALA A 209 -7.77 0.72 3.45
C ALA A 209 -7.78 -0.81 3.38
N ALA A 210 -6.60 -1.41 3.29
CA ALA A 210 -6.42 -2.86 3.20
C ALA A 210 -6.70 -3.59 4.52
N GLN A 211 -6.33 -3.01 5.67
CA GLN A 211 -6.64 -3.57 6.99
C GLN A 211 -8.15 -3.59 7.25
N GLY A 212 -8.85 -2.48 6.96
CA GLY A 212 -10.28 -2.27 7.24
C GLY A 212 -10.60 -2.14 8.73
N GLY A 213 -11.81 -1.71 9.06
CA GLY A 213 -12.26 -1.53 10.44
C GLY A 213 -11.62 -0.32 11.16
N CYS A 214 -11.04 0.61 10.41
CA CYS A 214 -10.39 1.83 10.91
C CYS A 214 -10.73 3.05 10.04
N GLU A 215 -11.99 3.14 9.61
CA GLU A 215 -12.48 4.19 8.72
C GLU A 215 -12.25 5.63 9.27
N PRO A 216 -12.34 5.90 10.58
CA PRO A 216 -11.98 7.21 11.11
C PRO A 216 -10.53 7.60 10.81
N GLN A 217 -9.58 6.70 11.04
CA GLN A 217 -8.16 6.91 10.74
C GLN A 217 -7.93 7.01 9.23
N LEU A 218 -8.56 6.14 8.44
CA LEU A 218 -8.50 6.18 6.99
C LEU A 218 -8.99 7.52 6.43
N THR A 219 -10.09 8.08 6.99
CA THR A 219 -10.59 9.42 6.62
C THR A 219 -9.59 10.51 6.97
N SER A 220 -8.98 10.44 8.17
CA SER A 220 -7.95 11.41 8.60
C SER A 220 -6.73 11.39 7.69
N HIS A 221 -6.23 10.19 7.33
CA HIS A 221 -5.10 10.05 6.42
C HIS A 221 -5.46 10.38 4.95
N ALA A 222 -6.72 10.23 4.53
CA ALA A 222 -7.18 10.77 3.25
C ALA A 222 -7.12 12.31 3.23
N ALA A 223 -7.49 12.98 4.32
CA ALA A 223 -7.34 14.42 4.47
C ALA A 223 -5.86 14.83 4.51
N GLY A 224 -5.01 14.09 5.26
CA GLY A 224 -3.56 14.29 5.27
C GLY A 224 -2.95 14.19 3.87
N ASN A 225 -3.33 13.17 3.10
CA ASN A 225 -2.93 13.04 1.69
C ASN A 225 -3.27 14.29 0.87
N ILE A 226 -4.52 14.78 0.98
CA ILE A 226 -4.96 15.97 0.24
C ILE A 226 -4.09 17.19 0.61
N LYS A 227 -3.78 17.38 1.88
CA LYS A 227 -2.94 18.48 2.36
C LYS A 227 -1.50 18.42 1.88
N VAL A 228 -0.93 17.22 1.75
CA VAL A 228 0.44 17.06 1.24
C VAL A 228 0.52 16.95 -0.30
N GLY A 229 -0.60 17.22 -1.01
CA GLY A 229 -0.64 17.32 -2.46
C GLY A 229 -1.17 16.09 -3.21
N ASN A 230 -1.54 15.03 -2.53
CA ASN A 230 -2.22 13.87 -3.11
C ASN A 230 -3.73 14.12 -3.16
N ASP A 231 -4.21 14.70 -4.24
CA ASP A 231 -5.61 15.08 -4.37
C ASP A 231 -6.60 13.89 -4.37
N LYS A 232 -7.88 14.20 -4.32
CA LYS A 232 -8.97 13.20 -4.39
C LYS A 232 -8.84 12.29 -5.60
N ALA A 233 -8.52 12.84 -6.77
CA ALA A 233 -8.40 12.06 -8.02
C ALA A 233 -7.22 11.09 -7.94
N PHE A 234 -6.10 11.52 -7.35
CA PHE A 234 -4.95 10.66 -7.07
C PHE A 234 -5.33 9.48 -6.16
N LEU A 235 -6.03 9.73 -5.05
CA LEU A 235 -6.45 8.68 -4.13
C LEU A 235 -7.42 7.68 -4.77
N ILE A 236 -8.31 8.14 -5.66
CA ILE A 236 -9.18 7.25 -6.44
C ILE A 236 -8.35 6.34 -7.36
N ARG A 237 -7.33 6.88 -8.02
CA ARG A 237 -6.38 6.07 -8.81
C ARG A 237 -5.66 5.03 -7.97
N VAL A 238 -5.20 5.40 -6.77
CA VAL A 238 -4.57 4.46 -5.82
C VAL A 238 -5.55 3.34 -5.44
N ILE A 239 -6.80 3.66 -5.06
CA ILE A 239 -7.82 2.66 -4.75
C ILE A 239 -8.05 1.72 -5.92
N SER A 240 -8.13 2.25 -7.15
CA SER A 240 -8.34 1.45 -8.37
C SER A 240 -7.22 0.42 -8.57
N GLN A 241 -5.96 0.83 -8.39
CA GLN A 241 -4.82 -0.08 -8.52
C GLN A 241 -4.75 -1.14 -7.40
N CYS A 242 -5.27 -0.82 -6.21
CA CYS A 242 -5.29 -1.74 -5.06
C CYS A 242 -6.49 -2.70 -5.06
N LEU A 243 -7.55 -2.38 -5.81
CA LEU A 243 -8.81 -3.12 -5.82
C LEU A 243 -8.65 -4.62 -6.11
N PRO A 244 -7.82 -5.08 -7.09
CA PRO A 244 -7.63 -6.50 -7.35
C PRO A 244 -7.13 -7.30 -6.12
N TYR A 245 -6.46 -6.65 -5.18
CA TYR A 245 -5.81 -7.27 -4.03
C TYR A 245 -6.64 -7.25 -2.74
N ILE A 246 -7.56 -6.28 -2.59
CA ILE A 246 -8.38 -6.12 -1.37
C ILE A 246 -9.88 -6.30 -1.60
N GLY A 247 -10.30 -6.38 -2.86
CA GLY A 247 -11.69 -6.59 -3.26
C GLY A 247 -12.59 -5.35 -3.06
N TYR A 248 -13.81 -5.46 -3.59
CA TYR A 248 -14.77 -4.36 -3.65
C TYR A 248 -15.17 -3.78 -2.29
N PRO A 249 -15.48 -4.56 -1.24
CA PRO A 249 -15.97 -3.98 0.01
C PRO A 249 -15.01 -2.98 0.64
N ARG A 250 -13.72 -3.31 0.72
CA ARG A 250 -12.69 -2.43 1.27
C ARG A 250 -12.41 -1.23 0.37
N SER A 251 -12.39 -1.44 -0.94
CA SER A 251 -12.22 -0.36 -1.91
C SER A 251 -13.38 0.65 -1.87
N LEU A 252 -14.63 0.19 -1.73
CA LEU A 252 -15.79 1.07 -1.60
C LEU A 252 -15.79 1.84 -0.26
N ASN A 253 -15.37 1.20 0.83
CA ASN A 253 -15.18 1.88 2.12
C ASN A 253 -14.08 2.97 2.02
N ALA A 254 -12.94 2.65 1.37
CA ALA A 254 -11.88 3.62 1.15
C ALA A 254 -12.36 4.81 0.29
N LEU A 255 -13.14 4.55 -0.76
CA LEU A 255 -13.74 5.60 -1.59
C LEU A 255 -14.68 6.50 -0.79
N ALA A 256 -15.51 5.94 0.11
CA ALA A 256 -16.35 6.71 1.01
C ALA A 256 -15.55 7.62 1.95
N CYS A 257 -14.42 7.12 2.50
CA CYS A 257 -13.51 7.90 3.34
C CYS A 257 -12.85 9.05 2.56
N VAL A 258 -12.41 8.80 1.33
CA VAL A 258 -11.83 9.84 0.45
C VAL A 258 -12.85 10.93 0.12
N ASN A 259 -14.09 10.56 -0.21
CA ASN A 259 -15.15 11.52 -0.48
C ASN A 259 -15.41 12.42 0.73
N LYS A 260 -15.54 11.80 1.92
CA LYS A 260 -15.76 12.54 3.18
C LYS A 260 -14.59 13.49 3.51
N ALA A 261 -13.36 13.06 3.33
CA ALA A 261 -12.18 13.89 3.54
C ALA A 261 -12.16 15.09 2.59
N ALA A 262 -12.39 14.87 1.30
CA ALA A 262 -12.42 15.93 0.29
C ALA A 262 -13.52 16.97 0.53
N GLU A 263 -14.71 16.56 1.00
CA GLU A 263 -15.80 17.48 1.38
C GLU A 263 -15.44 18.33 2.60
N SER A 264 -14.64 17.80 3.53
CA SER A 264 -14.18 18.51 4.72
C SER A 264 -13.10 19.54 4.39
N GLU A 265 -12.18 19.22 3.50
CA GLU A 265 -11.08 20.12 3.10
C GLU A 265 -11.52 21.23 2.13
N ALA A 266 -12.69 21.11 1.50
CA ALA A 266 -13.26 22.14 0.62
C ALA A 266 -14.02 23.25 1.37
N LYS A 267 -14.24 23.13 2.68
CA LYS A 267 -14.93 24.11 3.55
C LYS A 267 -13.96 25.04 4.22
#